data_f0c55673e9987210048a752b005f48c3
#
_entry.id   f0c55673e9987210048a752b005f48c3
#
_cell.length_a   1.000
_cell.length_b   1.000
_cell.length_c   1.000
_cell.angle_alpha   90.00
_cell.angle_beta   90.00
_cell.angle_gamma   90.00
#
_symmetry.space_group_name_H-M   'P 1'
#
loop_
_entity.id
_entity.type
_entity.pdbx_description
1 polymer ?
#
loop_
_entity_poly.entity_id
_entity_poly.type
_entity_poly.pdbx_seq_one_letter_code
_entity_poly.pdbx_strand_id
1 'polypeptide(L)'
;MSAQNDTQAAFMEAMNGLKEYAKVNGGFITKDDVLSYFKDLDLDDGKLQMVYGYLMANNIKIKGAASEDNEFLKMMETAEAEEIQKQEAEETKQEEQAGAKQLEESLDYAEDEKYLQLYLEDLKQVDMLSDTSLAFLLMNIVEDNDKNSLELLSQSFLGKVTEWITPYRGKGVLACDLVQEGNLAMLSYIGQKQWANNYEWKDKIKEGNTQDLLEVLHGIEKEVRELVEGSLEMMIDEQKESNQVAGRVLGKVNLVNDWAKRLRNELERKPTIHRPCHSEGGG
;
A
#
# COMPACT_ATOMS: atom_id res chain seq x y z
N MET A 1 30.30 -31.87 24.79
CA MET A 1 28.92 -31.31 24.95
C MET A 1 28.42 -31.27 26.39
N SER A 2 29.15 -31.77 27.40
CA SER A 2 28.74 -31.73 28.81
C SER A 2 29.14 -30.44 29.54
N ALA A 3 30.29 -29.84 29.22
CA ALA A 3 30.81 -28.67 29.96
C ALA A 3 30.02 -27.36 29.81
N GLN A 4 29.34 -27.17 28.67
CA GLN A 4 28.49 -25.97 28.45
C GLN A 4 27.14 -26.04 29.19
N ASN A 5 26.58 -27.24 29.36
CA ASN A 5 25.33 -27.43 30.12
C ASN A 5 25.56 -27.25 31.64
N ASP A 6 26.72 -27.64 32.14
CA ASP A 6 27.04 -27.48 33.56
C ASP A 6 27.25 -26.00 33.94
N THR A 7 27.86 -25.22 33.06
CA THR A 7 28.05 -23.76 33.26
C THR A 7 26.73 -22.99 33.23
N GLN A 8 25.80 -23.38 32.35
CA GLN A 8 24.49 -22.74 32.24
C GLN A 8 23.61 -23.09 33.46
N ALA A 9 23.66 -24.32 33.94
CA ALA A 9 22.95 -24.74 35.16
C ALA A 9 23.46 -23.99 36.40
N ALA A 10 24.77 -23.88 36.55
CA ALA A 10 25.40 -23.15 37.66
C ALA A 10 25.07 -21.64 37.60
N PHE A 11 25.01 -21.05 36.40
CA PHE A 11 24.61 -19.65 36.22
C PHE A 11 23.15 -19.41 36.66
N MET A 12 22.22 -20.28 36.24
CA MET A 12 20.82 -20.19 36.64
C MET A 12 20.62 -20.39 38.14
N GLU A 13 21.39 -21.28 38.76
CA GLU A 13 21.35 -21.50 40.20
C GLU A 13 21.84 -20.28 40.95
N ALA A 14 22.96 -19.66 40.54
CA ALA A 14 23.47 -18.41 41.10
C ALA A 14 22.48 -17.27 40.99
N MET A 15 21.82 -17.14 39.83
CA MET A 15 20.77 -16.12 39.59
C MET A 15 19.55 -16.31 40.51
N ASN A 16 19.10 -17.54 40.70
CA ASN A 16 17.99 -17.84 41.60
C ASN A 16 18.35 -17.58 43.05
N GLY A 17 19.54 -17.99 43.47
CA GLY A 17 20.04 -17.71 44.82
C GLY A 17 20.14 -16.22 45.12
N LEU A 18 20.59 -15.44 44.13
CA LEU A 18 20.70 -14.00 44.27
C LEU A 18 19.33 -13.31 44.33
N LYS A 19 18.32 -13.81 43.61
CA LYS A 19 16.94 -13.34 43.73
C LYS A 19 16.32 -13.60 45.08
N GLU A 20 16.57 -14.78 45.65
CA GLU A 20 16.08 -15.12 47.01
C GLU A 20 16.78 -14.27 48.07
N TYR A 21 18.09 -14.06 47.92
CA TYR A 21 18.85 -13.18 48.79
C TYR A 21 18.31 -11.72 48.74
N ALA A 22 18.02 -11.22 47.55
CA ALA A 22 17.39 -9.91 47.36
C ALA A 22 16.04 -9.79 48.08
N LYS A 23 15.18 -10.80 47.97
CA LYS A 23 13.87 -10.82 48.63
C LYS A 23 13.99 -10.73 50.13
N VAL A 24 14.95 -11.46 50.74
CA VAL A 24 15.21 -11.42 52.17
C VAL A 24 15.77 -10.07 52.64
N ASN A 25 16.53 -9.39 51.80
CA ASN A 25 17.14 -8.07 52.06
C ASN A 25 16.26 -6.88 51.62
N GLY A 26 14.95 -7.08 51.46
CA GLY A 26 14.01 -6.01 51.16
C GLY A 26 14.12 -5.44 49.72
N GLY A 27 14.61 -6.24 48.77
CA GLY A 27 14.76 -5.87 47.37
C GLY A 27 16.05 -5.10 47.03
N PHE A 28 17.05 -5.15 47.91
CA PHE A 28 18.35 -4.50 47.72
C PHE A 28 19.50 -5.52 47.74
N ILE A 29 20.48 -5.31 46.85
CA ILE A 29 21.74 -6.08 46.76
C ILE A 29 22.88 -5.09 46.54
N THR A 30 24.10 -5.48 46.95
CA THR A 30 25.32 -4.73 46.62
C THR A 30 26.05 -5.32 45.42
N LYS A 31 26.91 -4.54 44.73
CA LYS A 31 27.79 -5.08 43.67
C LYS A 31 28.67 -6.24 44.18
N ASP A 32 29.14 -6.14 45.40
CA ASP A 32 29.97 -7.17 46.03
C ASP A 32 29.19 -8.48 46.26
N ASP A 33 27.91 -8.39 46.60
CA ASP A 33 27.03 -9.56 46.72
C ASP A 33 26.90 -10.27 45.37
N VAL A 34 26.65 -9.50 44.29
CA VAL A 34 26.56 -10.07 42.93
C VAL A 34 27.85 -10.76 42.54
N LEU A 35 29.00 -10.12 42.74
CA LEU A 35 30.30 -10.69 42.42
C LEU A 35 30.59 -11.96 43.25
N SER A 36 30.14 -12.02 44.51
CA SER A 36 30.34 -13.19 45.35
C SER A 36 29.56 -14.43 44.91
N TYR A 37 28.34 -14.25 44.41
CA TYR A 37 27.52 -15.34 43.89
C TYR A 37 28.00 -15.90 42.55
N PHE A 38 28.72 -15.08 41.77
CA PHE A 38 29.28 -15.48 40.48
C PHE A 38 30.79 -15.72 40.49
N LYS A 39 31.40 -15.79 41.67
CA LYS A 39 32.85 -15.90 41.84
C LYS A 39 33.47 -17.12 41.16
N ASP A 40 32.72 -18.23 41.09
CA ASP A 40 33.14 -19.48 40.47
C ASP A 40 32.82 -19.56 38.96
N LEU A 41 32.11 -18.54 38.45
CA LEU A 41 31.74 -18.37 37.04
C LEU A 41 32.53 -17.20 36.50
N ASP A 42 33.47 -17.46 35.59
CA ASP A 42 34.35 -16.47 34.97
C ASP A 42 33.50 -15.54 34.04
N LEU A 43 32.82 -14.54 34.67
CA LEU A 43 32.00 -13.59 33.99
C LEU A 43 32.83 -12.38 33.53
N ASP A 44 32.80 -12.08 32.23
CA ASP A 44 33.33 -10.84 31.72
C ASP A 44 32.41 -9.66 32.09
N ASP A 45 32.92 -8.42 31.96
CA ASP A 45 32.17 -7.19 32.29
C ASP A 45 30.84 -7.09 31.54
N GLY A 46 30.77 -7.58 30.30
CA GLY A 46 29.53 -7.58 29.50
C GLY A 46 28.46 -8.52 30.08
N LYS A 47 28.85 -9.70 30.55
CA LYS A 47 27.92 -10.65 31.20
C LYS A 47 27.48 -10.15 32.58
N LEU A 48 28.36 -9.49 33.31
CA LEU A 48 28.05 -8.85 34.59
C LEU A 48 27.01 -7.74 34.40
N GLN A 49 27.11 -6.93 33.33
CA GLN A 49 26.10 -5.92 33.01
C GLN A 49 24.74 -6.53 32.66
N MET A 50 24.72 -7.67 31.94
CA MET A 50 23.46 -8.40 31.68
C MET A 50 22.81 -8.90 32.98
N VAL A 51 23.62 -9.38 33.96
CA VAL A 51 23.11 -9.78 35.27
C VAL A 51 22.53 -8.59 36.04
N TYR A 52 23.17 -7.44 36.00
CA TYR A 52 22.64 -6.21 36.61
C TYR A 52 21.35 -5.78 35.96
N GLY A 53 21.28 -5.74 34.63
CA GLY A 53 20.07 -5.43 33.90
C GLY A 53 18.89 -6.35 34.24
N TYR A 54 19.14 -7.66 34.28
CA TYR A 54 18.11 -8.64 34.65
C TYR A 54 17.62 -8.47 36.12
N LEU A 55 18.49 -8.15 37.05
CA LEU A 55 18.13 -7.90 38.44
C LEU A 55 17.28 -6.64 38.59
N MET A 56 17.64 -5.57 37.86
CA MET A 56 16.87 -4.32 37.83
C MET A 56 15.48 -4.49 37.19
N ALA A 57 15.38 -5.25 36.08
CA ALA A 57 14.12 -5.61 35.44
C ALA A 57 13.19 -6.42 36.39
N ASN A 58 13.75 -7.13 37.37
CA ASN A 58 12.98 -7.81 38.40
C ASN A 58 12.76 -6.96 39.68
N ASN A 59 12.83 -5.63 39.60
CA ASN A 59 12.66 -4.67 40.69
C ASN A 59 13.66 -4.83 41.86
N ILE A 60 14.87 -5.39 41.62
CA ILE A 60 15.91 -5.49 42.60
C ILE A 60 16.86 -4.31 42.47
N LYS A 61 17.01 -3.50 43.52
CA LYS A 61 17.86 -2.31 43.52
C LYS A 61 19.29 -2.67 43.92
N ILE A 62 20.26 -2.22 43.13
CA ILE A 62 21.69 -2.49 43.36
C ILE A 62 22.33 -1.27 44.03
N LYS A 63 22.79 -1.39 45.26
CA LYS A 63 23.52 -0.34 45.98
C LYS A 63 24.98 -0.30 45.49
N GLY A 64 25.43 0.91 45.08
CA GLY A 64 26.78 1.13 44.59
C GLY A 64 26.94 1.10 43.08
N ALA A 65 25.83 0.96 42.29
CA ALA A 65 25.85 1.22 40.89
C ALA A 65 25.91 2.73 40.66
N ALA A 66 27.01 3.21 40.09
CA ALA A 66 27.12 4.60 39.62
C ALA A 66 26.28 4.82 38.35
N SER A 67 25.99 6.06 38.06
CA SER A 67 25.09 6.52 36.99
C SER A 67 25.36 6.02 35.56
N GLU A 68 26.39 5.20 35.36
CA GLU A 68 26.71 4.57 34.06
C GLU A 68 25.78 3.41 33.71
N ASP A 69 25.16 2.77 34.68
CA ASP A 69 24.22 1.64 34.49
C ASP A 69 22.86 2.10 33.91
N ASN A 70 22.63 3.42 33.80
CA ASN A 70 21.44 4.01 33.22
C ASN A 70 21.43 3.99 31.66
N GLU A 71 22.61 3.76 31.06
CA GLU A 71 22.75 3.71 29.60
C GLU A 71 22.25 2.39 29.02
N PHE A 72 22.51 1.28 29.76
CA PHE A 72 21.99 -0.04 29.37
C PHE A 72 20.47 -0.15 29.53
N LEU A 73 19.89 0.41 30.58
CA LEU A 73 18.42 0.48 30.76
C LEU A 73 17.79 1.33 29.66
N LYS A 74 18.40 2.46 29.31
CA LYS A 74 17.95 3.28 28.16
C LYS A 74 18.07 2.53 26.84
N MET A 75 19.12 1.73 26.66
CA MET A 75 19.32 0.95 25.45
C MET A 75 18.33 -0.22 25.36
N MET A 76 17.94 -0.85 26.48
CA MET A 76 16.86 -1.84 26.51
C MET A 76 15.49 -1.22 26.29
N GLU A 77 15.19 -0.08 26.95
CA GLU A 77 13.93 0.65 26.74
C GLU A 77 13.79 1.14 25.28
N THR A 78 14.91 1.59 24.67
CA THR A 78 14.91 1.97 23.24
C THR A 78 14.75 0.77 22.32
N ALA A 79 15.37 -0.37 22.62
CA ALA A 79 15.24 -1.59 21.83
C ALA A 79 13.83 -2.19 21.92
N GLU A 80 13.23 -2.23 23.11
CA GLU A 80 11.84 -2.64 23.30
C GLU A 80 10.86 -1.65 22.60
N ALA A 81 11.12 -0.35 22.69
CA ALA A 81 10.32 0.67 22.00
C ALA A 81 10.44 0.55 20.47
N GLU A 82 11.62 0.25 19.93
CA GLU A 82 11.83 0.03 18.50
C GLU A 82 11.16 -1.27 18.02
N GLU A 83 11.16 -2.32 18.85
CA GLU A 83 10.52 -3.59 18.53
C GLU A 83 8.98 -3.47 18.56
N ILE A 84 8.44 -2.74 19.54
CA ILE A 84 7.02 -2.40 19.62
C ILE A 84 6.63 -1.52 18.42
N GLN A 85 7.40 -0.50 18.07
CA GLN A 85 7.14 0.34 16.90
C GLN A 85 7.20 -0.44 15.58
N LYS A 86 8.09 -1.43 15.46
CA LYS A 86 8.14 -2.31 14.29
C LYS A 86 6.92 -3.22 14.21
N GLN A 87 6.49 -3.80 15.32
CA GLN A 87 5.30 -4.65 15.37
C GLN A 87 4.04 -3.84 15.06
N GLU A 88 3.88 -2.65 15.66
CA GLU A 88 2.78 -1.75 15.35
C GLU A 88 2.78 -1.29 13.88
N ALA A 89 3.96 -1.04 13.29
CA ALA A 89 4.09 -0.68 11.89
C ALA A 89 3.77 -1.85 10.94
N GLU A 90 4.08 -3.08 11.32
CA GLU A 90 3.74 -4.28 10.53
C GLU A 90 2.25 -4.61 10.65
N GLU A 91 1.66 -4.52 11.84
CA GLU A 91 0.22 -4.69 12.04
C GLU A 91 -0.57 -3.62 11.27
N THR A 92 -0.13 -2.36 11.33
CA THR A 92 -0.77 -1.28 10.57
C THR A 92 -0.72 -1.53 9.06
N LYS A 93 0.42 -2.00 8.53
CA LYS A 93 0.54 -2.36 7.10
C LYS A 93 -0.37 -3.51 6.70
N GLN A 94 -0.50 -4.53 7.56
CA GLN A 94 -1.39 -5.66 7.28
C GLN A 94 -2.86 -5.23 7.29
N GLU A 95 -3.26 -4.36 8.21
CA GLU A 95 -4.62 -3.81 8.26
C GLU A 95 -4.92 -2.89 7.08
N GLU A 96 -3.95 -2.07 6.64
CA GLU A 96 -4.07 -1.25 5.45
C GLU A 96 -4.28 -2.10 4.19
N GLN A 97 -3.52 -3.19 4.04
CA GLN A 97 -3.66 -4.12 2.91
C GLN A 97 -4.99 -4.88 2.96
N ALA A 98 -5.43 -5.31 4.14
CA ALA A 98 -6.72 -5.96 4.32
C ALA A 98 -7.89 -5.02 3.97
N GLY A 99 -7.80 -3.74 4.39
CA GLY A 99 -8.80 -2.73 4.05
C GLY A 99 -8.85 -2.41 2.55
N ALA A 100 -7.70 -2.31 1.89
CA ALA A 100 -7.62 -2.09 0.44
C ALA A 100 -8.24 -3.27 -0.33
N LYS A 101 -7.93 -4.51 0.09
CA LYS A 101 -8.50 -5.72 -0.52
C LYS A 101 -10.01 -5.80 -0.33
N GLN A 102 -10.53 -5.40 0.83
CA GLN A 102 -11.97 -5.36 1.08
C GLN A 102 -12.69 -4.36 0.18
N LEU A 103 -12.04 -3.24 -0.18
CA LEU A 103 -12.57 -2.28 -1.13
C LEU A 103 -12.59 -2.84 -2.56
N GLU A 104 -11.54 -3.53 -2.99
CA GLU A 104 -11.53 -4.22 -4.29
C GLU A 104 -12.61 -5.31 -4.36
N GLU A 105 -12.81 -6.07 -3.29
CA GLU A 105 -13.86 -7.10 -3.20
C GLU A 105 -15.29 -6.49 -3.20
N SER A 106 -15.44 -5.19 -2.93
CA SER A 106 -16.73 -4.49 -2.98
C SER A 106 -17.16 -4.07 -4.39
N LEU A 107 -16.25 -4.14 -5.39
CA LEU A 107 -16.58 -3.83 -6.78
C LEU A 107 -17.49 -4.92 -7.36
N ASP A 108 -18.60 -4.51 -7.96
CA ASP A 108 -19.51 -5.44 -8.62
C ASP A 108 -19.06 -5.73 -10.05
N TYR A 109 -18.07 -6.62 -10.17
CA TYR A 109 -17.55 -7.06 -11.46
C TYR A 109 -18.60 -7.81 -12.30
N ALA A 110 -19.63 -8.40 -11.70
CA ALA A 110 -20.66 -9.11 -12.44
C ALA A 110 -21.62 -8.13 -13.14
N GLU A 111 -21.95 -7.03 -12.49
CA GLU A 111 -22.74 -5.96 -13.08
C GLU A 111 -21.92 -5.19 -14.13
N ASP A 112 -20.66 -4.90 -13.85
CA ASP A 112 -19.72 -4.26 -14.79
C ASP A 112 -19.59 -5.06 -16.09
N GLU A 113 -19.40 -6.38 -16.00
CA GLU A 113 -19.30 -7.27 -17.18
C GLU A 113 -20.59 -7.22 -18.03
N LYS A 114 -21.75 -7.14 -17.38
CA LYS A 114 -23.03 -7.01 -18.08
C LYS A 114 -23.14 -5.69 -18.87
N TYR A 115 -22.71 -4.57 -18.27
CA TYR A 115 -22.71 -3.29 -18.97
C TYR A 115 -21.68 -3.26 -20.09
N LEU A 116 -20.50 -3.86 -19.88
CA LEU A 116 -19.52 -4.00 -20.95
C LEU A 116 -20.07 -4.80 -22.13
N GLN A 117 -20.80 -5.88 -21.88
CA GLN A 117 -21.42 -6.68 -22.96
C GLN A 117 -22.47 -5.88 -23.74
N LEU A 118 -23.29 -5.09 -23.06
CA LEU A 118 -24.24 -4.19 -23.73
C LEU A 118 -23.53 -3.18 -24.63
N TYR A 119 -22.46 -2.56 -24.11
CA TYR A 119 -21.65 -1.64 -24.91
C TYR A 119 -21.03 -2.31 -26.15
N LEU A 120 -20.51 -3.53 -25.99
CA LEU A 120 -19.95 -4.28 -27.13
C LEU A 120 -21.04 -4.70 -28.15
N GLU A 121 -22.27 -4.94 -27.69
CA GLU A 121 -23.40 -5.19 -28.59
C GLU A 121 -23.80 -3.95 -29.39
N ASP A 122 -23.79 -2.77 -28.77
CA ASP A 122 -24.04 -1.50 -29.46
C ASP A 122 -22.94 -1.20 -30.48
N LEU A 123 -21.67 -1.48 -30.13
CA LEU A 123 -20.56 -1.28 -31.10
C LEU A 123 -20.67 -2.16 -32.35
N LYS A 124 -21.29 -3.35 -32.26
CA LYS A 124 -21.50 -4.21 -33.43
C LYS A 124 -22.49 -3.60 -34.44
N GLN A 125 -23.28 -2.62 -34.02
CA GLN A 125 -24.21 -1.90 -34.93
C GLN A 125 -23.52 -0.77 -35.67
N VAL A 126 -22.30 -0.39 -35.29
CA VAL A 126 -21.52 0.63 -36.00
C VAL A 126 -20.90 0.00 -37.26
N ASP A 127 -21.12 0.63 -38.39
CA ASP A 127 -20.58 0.17 -39.66
C ASP A 127 -19.03 0.25 -39.65
N MET A 128 -18.41 -0.90 -39.83
CA MET A 128 -16.93 -0.98 -39.90
C MET A 128 -16.47 -0.52 -41.27
N LEU A 129 -15.80 0.62 -41.30
CA LEU A 129 -15.15 1.12 -42.50
C LEU A 129 -13.81 0.43 -42.75
N SER A 130 -13.43 0.23 -44.01
CA SER A 130 -12.10 -0.26 -44.34
C SER A 130 -11.04 0.79 -44.04
N ASP A 131 -9.79 0.36 -43.74
CA ASP A 131 -8.68 1.28 -43.51
C ASP A 131 -8.48 2.27 -44.68
N THR A 132 -8.70 1.82 -45.89
CA THR A 132 -8.68 2.70 -47.09
C THR A 132 -9.75 3.77 -47.01
N SER A 133 -10.98 3.41 -46.62
CA SER A 133 -12.06 4.39 -46.46
C SER A 133 -11.76 5.36 -45.31
N LEU A 134 -11.25 4.88 -44.19
CA LEU A 134 -10.83 5.72 -43.08
C LEU A 134 -9.70 6.67 -43.45
N ALA A 135 -8.73 6.20 -44.24
CA ALA A 135 -7.64 7.02 -44.74
C ALA A 135 -8.14 8.18 -45.61
N PHE A 136 -9.13 7.94 -46.43
CA PHE A 136 -9.73 9.01 -47.22
C PHE A 136 -10.54 10.04 -46.38
N LEU A 137 -11.07 9.64 -45.22
CA LEU A 137 -11.72 10.61 -44.30
C LEU A 137 -10.72 11.68 -43.82
N LEU A 138 -9.44 11.35 -43.70
CA LEU A 138 -8.40 12.30 -43.29
C LEU A 138 -8.30 13.48 -44.27
N MET A 139 -8.45 13.25 -45.56
CA MET A 139 -8.47 14.32 -46.55
C MET A 139 -9.65 15.27 -46.33
N ASN A 140 -10.86 14.73 -46.18
CA ASN A 140 -12.07 15.54 -45.98
C ASN A 140 -11.96 16.36 -44.67
N ILE A 141 -11.35 15.79 -43.64
CA ILE A 141 -11.15 16.48 -42.35
C ILE A 141 -10.13 17.62 -42.47
N VAL A 142 -9.05 17.43 -43.23
CA VAL A 142 -7.97 18.42 -43.37
C VAL A 142 -8.33 19.51 -44.38
N GLU A 143 -8.94 19.15 -45.50
CA GLU A 143 -9.28 20.09 -46.59
C GLU A 143 -10.58 20.85 -46.32
N ASP A 144 -11.64 20.12 -45.97
CA ASP A 144 -12.97 20.66 -45.86
C ASP A 144 -13.42 20.92 -44.41
N ASN A 145 -12.63 20.52 -43.44
CA ASN A 145 -13.00 20.55 -42.03
C ASN A 145 -14.31 19.79 -41.75
N ASP A 146 -14.53 18.69 -42.49
CA ASP A 146 -15.78 17.93 -42.43
C ASP A 146 -15.97 17.25 -41.09
N LYS A 147 -17.07 17.63 -40.42
CA LYS A 147 -17.41 17.09 -39.09
C LYS A 147 -17.90 15.64 -39.17
N ASN A 148 -18.59 15.28 -40.23
CA ASN A 148 -19.13 13.93 -40.40
C ASN A 148 -17.97 12.93 -40.55
N SER A 149 -16.95 13.29 -41.38
CA SER A 149 -15.76 12.49 -41.54
C SER A 149 -15.00 12.35 -40.21
N LEU A 150 -14.93 13.41 -39.38
CA LEU A 150 -14.31 13.36 -38.06
C LEU A 150 -15.08 12.45 -37.09
N GLU A 151 -16.41 12.49 -37.13
CA GLU A 151 -17.27 11.61 -36.33
C GLU A 151 -17.07 10.13 -36.72
N LEU A 152 -17.13 9.83 -38.04
CA LEU A 152 -16.88 8.47 -38.53
C LEU A 152 -15.50 7.94 -38.20
N LEU A 153 -14.46 8.78 -38.30
CA LEU A 153 -13.12 8.43 -37.86
C LEU A 153 -13.09 8.11 -36.35
N SER A 154 -13.71 8.96 -35.53
CA SER A 154 -13.78 8.72 -34.07
C SER A 154 -14.54 7.45 -33.76
N GLN A 155 -15.67 7.18 -34.41
CA GLN A 155 -16.46 5.96 -34.20
C GLN A 155 -15.65 4.69 -34.53
N SER A 156 -14.82 4.74 -35.58
CA SER A 156 -13.98 3.58 -35.95
C SER A 156 -12.96 3.16 -34.90
N PHE A 157 -12.55 4.09 -34.03
CA PHE A 157 -11.61 3.80 -32.95
C PHE A 157 -12.25 3.22 -31.70
N LEU A 158 -13.57 3.34 -31.51
CA LEU A 158 -14.25 2.83 -30.32
C LEU A 158 -14.05 1.32 -30.13
N GLY A 159 -14.11 0.55 -31.22
CA GLY A 159 -13.83 -0.89 -31.20
C GLY A 159 -12.38 -1.20 -30.79
N LYS A 160 -11.42 -0.44 -31.35
CA LYS A 160 -9.99 -0.60 -31.04
C LYS A 160 -9.69 -0.28 -29.58
N VAL A 161 -10.33 0.72 -28.98
CA VAL A 161 -10.20 1.05 -27.57
C VAL A 161 -10.59 -0.16 -26.70
N THR A 162 -11.69 -0.87 -27.04
CA THR A 162 -12.11 -2.06 -26.29
C THR A 162 -11.09 -3.21 -26.34
N GLU A 163 -10.33 -3.31 -27.41
CA GLU A 163 -9.24 -4.27 -27.53
C GLU A 163 -8.03 -3.84 -26.67
N TRP A 164 -7.68 -2.56 -26.69
CA TRP A 164 -6.53 -2.02 -25.96
C TRP A 164 -6.72 -2.02 -24.44
N ILE A 165 -7.93 -1.94 -23.93
CA ILE A 165 -8.21 -2.04 -22.49
C ILE A 165 -8.07 -3.46 -21.95
N THR A 166 -8.12 -4.49 -22.81
CA THR A 166 -8.14 -5.89 -22.39
C THR A 166 -6.99 -6.28 -21.43
N PRO A 167 -5.72 -5.86 -21.64
CA PRO A 167 -4.63 -6.17 -20.73
C PRO A 167 -4.71 -5.46 -19.37
N TYR A 168 -5.58 -4.46 -19.24
CA TYR A 168 -5.74 -3.62 -18.06
C TYR A 168 -6.90 -4.07 -17.16
N ARG A 169 -7.74 -4.99 -17.64
CA ARG A 169 -8.88 -5.53 -16.88
C ARG A 169 -8.41 -6.30 -15.64
N GLY A 170 -9.21 -6.23 -14.58
CA GLY A 170 -8.91 -6.93 -13.32
C GLY A 170 -7.78 -6.33 -12.48
N LYS A 171 -7.36 -5.09 -12.76
CA LYS A 171 -6.33 -4.37 -12.01
C LYS A 171 -6.91 -3.41 -10.96
N GLY A 172 -8.09 -3.70 -10.41
CA GLY A 172 -8.73 -2.90 -9.36
C GLY A 172 -9.58 -1.73 -9.88
N VAL A 173 -9.82 -1.68 -11.20
CA VAL A 173 -10.71 -0.73 -11.87
C VAL A 173 -11.76 -1.51 -12.66
N LEU A 174 -13.00 -1.01 -12.71
CA LEU A 174 -14.07 -1.60 -13.51
C LEU A 174 -13.77 -1.48 -15.01
N ALA A 175 -14.18 -2.47 -15.80
CA ALA A 175 -13.92 -2.47 -17.24
C ALA A 175 -14.68 -1.33 -17.95
N CYS A 176 -15.88 -1.00 -17.47
CA CYS A 176 -16.63 0.14 -18.01
C CYS A 176 -15.90 1.47 -17.78
N ASP A 177 -15.26 1.65 -16.64
CA ASP A 177 -14.48 2.87 -16.36
C ASP A 177 -13.23 2.93 -17.24
N LEU A 178 -12.55 1.80 -17.45
CA LEU A 178 -11.43 1.70 -18.39
C LEU A 178 -11.85 2.06 -19.82
N VAL A 179 -13.03 1.59 -20.27
CA VAL A 179 -13.58 1.94 -21.59
C VAL A 179 -13.88 3.45 -21.68
N GLN A 180 -14.48 4.03 -20.64
CA GLN A 180 -14.79 5.46 -20.62
C GLN A 180 -13.53 6.31 -20.67
N GLU A 181 -12.51 5.98 -19.88
CA GLU A 181 -11.23 6.67 -19.86
C GLU A 181 -10.52 6.56 -21.21
N GLY A 182 -10.44 5.34 -21.77
CA GLY A 182 -9.84 5.12 -23.08
C GLY A 182 -10.57 5.88 -24.19
N ASN A 183 -11.90 5.88 -24.17
CA ASN A 183 -12.70 6.66 -25.13
C ASN A 183 -12.48 8.18 -24.96
N LEU A 184 -12.35 8.66 -23.72
CA LEU A 184 -12.11 10.07 -23.46
C LEU A 184 -10.74 10.51 -24.00
N ALA A 185 -9.69 9.74 -23.76
CA ALA A 185 -8.35 9.99 -24.28
C ALA A 185 -8.34 10.01 -25.82
N MET A 186 -8.93 8.99 -26.45
CA MET A 186 -9.05 8.87 -27.90
C MET A 186 -9.84 10.04 -28.51
N LEU A 187 -11.03 10.34 -27.98
CA LEU A 187 -11.88 11.43 -28.46
C LEU A 187 -11.23 12.79 -28.28
N SER A 188 -10.50 13.00 -27.18
CA SER A 188 -9.75 14.24 -26.98
C SER A 188 -8.68 14.43 -28.06
N TYR A 189 -7.92 13.40 -28.38
CA TYR A 189 -6.88 13.47 -29.41
C TYR A 189 -7.44 13.64 -30.81
N ILE A 190 -8.38 12.79 -31.21
CA ILE A 190 -8.99 12.81 -32.55
C ILE A 190 -9.86 14.05 -32.72
N GLY A 191 -10.75 14.37 -31.78
CA GLY A 191 -11.68 15.46 -31.85
C GLY A 191 -11.01 16.84 -31.85
N GLN A 192 -9.90 16.99 -31.12
CA GLN A 192 -9.08 18.21 -31.17
C GLN A 192 -8.13 18.24 -32.37
N LYS A 193 -8.13 17.23 -33.21
CA LYS A 193 -7.28 17.11 -34.42
C LYS A 193 -5.77 17.30 -34.07
N GLN A 194 -5.31 16.78 -32.93
CA GLN A 194 -3.91 16.96 -32.50
C GLN A 194 -2.94 16.38 -33.54
N TRP A 195 -3.33 15.29 -34.21
CA TRP A 195 -2.59 14.67 -35.29
C TRP A 195 -2.36 15.59 -36.50
N ALA A 196 -3.27 16.54 -36.74
CA ALA A 196 -3.18 17.51 -37.86
C ALA A 196 -2.11 18.60 -37.60
N ASN A 197 -1.52 18.66 -36.42
CA ASN A 197 -0.37 19.51 -36.10
C ASN A 197 0.95 18.96 -36.66
N ASN A 198 0.99 17.69 -37.03
CA ASN A 198 2.15 17.09 -37.69
C ASN A 198 2.21 17.57 -39.14
N TYR A 199 3.18 18.39 -39.49
CA TYR A 199 3.33 18.98 -40.81
C TYR A 199 3.59 17.91 -41.90
N GLU A 200 4.39 16.89 -41.60
CA GLU A 200 4.67 15.81 -42.54
C GLU A 200 3.39 15.02 -42.89
N TRP A 201 2.60 14.68 -41.87
CA TRP A 201 1.31 14.01 -42.09
C TRP A 201 0.35 14.87 -42.88
N LYS A 202 0.30 16.18 -42.58
CA LYS A 202 -0.58 17.14 -43.30
C LYS A 202 -0.22 17.24 -44.76
N ASP A 203 1.06 17.23 -45.10
CA ASP A 203 1.50 17.26 -46.50
C ASP A 203 1.18 15.95 -47.22
N LYS A 204 1.45 14.78 -46.60
CA LYS A 204 1.04 13.48 -47.12
C LYS A 204 -0.48 13.37 -47.36
N ILE A 205 -1.30 13.93 -46.45
CA ILE A 205 -2.76 13.94 -46.59
C ILE A 205 -3.17 14.78 -47.79
N LYS A 206 -2.61 15.96 -48.03
CA LYS A 206 -2.91 16.82 -49.17
C LYS A 206 -2.48 16.23 -50.52
N GLU A 207 -1.37 15.45 -50.54
CA GLU A 207 -0.92 14.76 -51.74
C GLU A 207 -1.90 13.67 -52.20
N GLY A 208 -2.69 13.13 -51.25
CA GLY A 208 -3.79 12.20 -51.51
C GLY A 208 -3.35 10.82 -52.00
N ASN A 209 -2.08 10.47 -51.87
CA ASN A 209 -1.60 9.13 -52.19
C ASN A 209 -2.13 8.11 -51.21
N THR A 210 -2.82 7.08 -51.69
CA THR A 210 -3.41 6.05 -50.83
C THR A 210 -2.42 5.39 -49.85
N GLN A 211 -1.18 5.13 -50.31
CA GLN A 211 -0.16 4.51 -49.46
C GLN A 211 0.24 5.45 -48.32
N ASP A 212 0.42 6.74 -48.60
CA ASP A 212 0.80 7.74 -47.62
C ASP A 212 -0.34 8.01 -46.65
N LEU A 213 -1.59 8.01 -47.12
CA LEU A 213 -2.77 8.14 -46.27
C LEU A 213 -2.91 6.97 -45.29
N LEU A 214 -2.64 5.74 -45.72
CA LEU A 214 -2.62 4.55 -44.85
C LEU A 214 -1.50 4.63 -43.82
N GLU A 215 -0.31 5.09 -44.21
CA GLU A 215 0.80 5.29 -43.31
C GLU A 215 0.44 6.31 -42.21
N VAL A 216 -0.18 7.43 -42.57
CA VAL A 216 -0.65 8.45 -41.64
C VAL A 216 -1.72 7.87 -40.72
N LEU A 217 -2.70 7.11 -41.23
CA LEU A 217 -3.73 6.47 -40.42
C LEU A 217 -3.13 5.54 -39.37
N HIS A 218 -2.16 4.70 -39.76
CA HIS A 218 -1.45 3.82 -38.82
C HIS A 218 -0.62 4.61 -37.80
N GLY A 219 -0.04 5.76 -38.21
CA GLY A 219 0.65 6.67 -37.31
C GLY A 219 -0.28 7.25 -36.25
N ILE A 220 -1.47 7.72 -36.68
CA ILE A 220 -2.54 8.22 -35.78
C ILE A 220 -2.99 7.11 -34.81
N GLU A 221 -3.22 5.90 -35.32
CA GLU A 221 -3.62 4.75 -34.49
C GLU A 221 -2.59 4.45 -33.42
N LYS A 222 -1.31 4.48 -33.77
CA LYS A 222 -0.23 4.27 -32.81
C LYS A 222 -0.21 5.33 -31.70
N GLU A 223 -0.29 6.62 -32.08
CA GLU A 223 -0.31 7.72 -31.10
C GLU A 223 -1.55 7.67 -30.20
N VAL A 224 -2.73 7.39 -30.76
CA VAL A 224 -3.96 7.22 -29.98
C VAL A 224 -3.81 6.07 -28.98
N ARG A 225 -3.25 4.94 -29.42
CA ARG A 225 -3.04 3.79 -28.56
C ARG A 225 -2.09 4.11 -27.40
N GLU A 226 -0.97 4.77 -27.66
CA GLU A 226 -0.01 5.19 -26.63
C GLU A 226 -0.67 6.13 -25.61
N LEU A 227 -1.52 7.06 -26.06
CA LEU A 227 -2.26 7.95 -25.18
C LEU A 227 -3.30 7.21 -24.32
N VAL A 228 -4.06 6.30 -24.94
CA VAL A 228 -5.05 5.47 -24.23
C VAL A 228 -4.34 4.61 -23.18
N GLU A 229 -3.30 3.90 -23.56
CA GLU A 229 -2.54 3.03 -22.62
C GLU A 229 -1.96 3.86 -21.44
N GLY A 230 -1.40 5.04 -21.71
CA GLY A 230 -0.90 5.94 -20.69
C GLY A 230 -1.99 6.46 -19.75
N SER A 231 -3.16 6.82 -20.28
CA SER A 231 -4.31 7.25 -19.48
C SER A 231 -4.84 6.12 -18.58
N LEU A 232 -4.91 4.88 -19.11
CA LEU A 232 -5.32 3.71 -18.32
C LEU A 232 -4.34 3.38 -17.19
N GLU A 233 -3.04 3.50 -17.44
CA GLU A 233 -2.00 3.30 -16.41
C GLU A 233 -2.13 4.33 -15.29
N MET A 234 -2.32 5.61 -15.64
CA MET A 234 -2.55 6.68 -14.66
C MET A 234 -3.79 6.40 -13.82
N MET A 235 -4.92 6.06 -14.46
CA MET A 235 -6.17 5.75 -13.77
C MET A 235 -6.01 4.58 -12.78
N ILE A 236 -5.32 3.51 -13.18
CA ILE A 236 -5.07 2.35 -12.33
C ILE A 236 -4.19 2.72 -11.12
N ASP A 237 -3.18 3.54 -11.33
CA ASP A 237 -2.28 3.96 -10.25
C ASP A 237 -2.99 4.92 -9.28
N GLU A 238 -3.79 5.87 -9.77
CA GLU A 238 -4.64 6.73 -8.94
C GLU A 238 -5.64 5.91 -8.11
N GLN A 239 -6.25 4.88 -8.72
CA GLN A 239 -7.17 3.99 -8.02
C GLN A 239 -6.47 3.19 -6.92
N LYS A 240 -5.25 2.69 -7.17
CA LYS A 240 -4.44 2.00 -6.15
C LYS A 240 -4.10 2.92 -4.98
N GLU A 241 -3.66 4.15 -5.27
CA GLU A 241 -3.37 5.14 -4.23
C GLU A 241 -4.62 5.47 -3.42
N SER A 242 -5.75 5.69 -4.09
CA SER A 242 -7.04 5.94 -3.45
C SER A 242 -7.46 4.78 -2.54
N ASN A 243 -7.33 3.53 -3.03
CA ASN A 243 -7.64 2.33 -2.27
C ASN A 243 -6.71 2.16 -1.05
N GLN A 244 -5.42 2.52 -1.17
CA GLN A 244 -4.51 2.51 -0.02
C GLN A 244 -4.92 3.52 1.05
N VAL A 245 -5.28 4.74 0.67
CA VAL A 245 -5.76 5.77 1.60
C VAL A 245 -7.05 5.33 2.28
N ALA A 246 -8.02 4.84 1.50
CA ALA A 246 -9.28 4.34 2.03
C ALA A 246 -9.09 3.10 2.91
N GLY A 247 -8.17 2.20 2.54
CA GLY A 247 -7.76 1.04 3.33
C GLY A 247 -7.20 1.41 4.70
N ARG A 248 -6.36 2.47 4.77
CA ARG A 248 -5.87 3.01 6.05
C ARG A 248 -6.99 3.51 6.96
N VAL A 249 -7.95 4.20 6.37
CA VAL A 249 -9.11 4.70 7.14
C VAL A 249 -9.96 3.54 7.64
N LEU A 250 -10.25 2.57 6.76
CA LEU A 250 -11.05 1.40 7.09
C LEU A 250 -10.37 0.53 8.15
N GLY A 251 -9.05 0.31 8.03
CA GLY A 251 -8.26 -0.42 9.03
C GLY A 251 -8.37 0.23 10.41
N LYS A 252 -8.21 1.55 10.50
CA LYS A 252 -8.39 2.29 11.76
C LYS A 252 -9.80 2.17 12.33
N VAL A 253 -10.83 2.21 11.49
CA VAL A 253 -12.22 2.04 11.91
C VAL A 253 -12.45 0.62 12.43
N ASN A 254 -11.92 -0.40 11.74
CA ASN A 254 -12.02 -1.79 12.17
C ASN A 254 -11.32 -2.02 13.51
N LEU A 255 -10.12 -1.47 13.68
CA LEU A 255 -9.37 -1.53 14.95
C LEU A 255 -10.19 -0.94 16.11
N VAL A 256 -10.73 0.27 15.93
CA VAL A 256 -11.58 0.91 16.95
C VAL A 256 -12.82 0.05 17.27
N ASN A 257 -13.44 -0.53 16.26
CA ASN A 257 -14.60 -1.40 16.44
C ASN A 257 -14.23 -2.69 17.20
N ASP A 258 -13.09 -3.28 16.93
CA ASP A 258 -12.64 -4.49 17.62
C ASP A 258 -12.22 -4.20 19.06
N TRP A 259 -11.55 -3.08 19.33
CA TRP A 259 -11.31 -2.61 20.68
C TRP A 259 -12.62 -2.34 21.43
N ALA A 260 -13.59 -1.72 20.78
CA ALA A 260 -14.91 -1.47 21.38
C ALA A 260 -15.66 -2.77 21.70
N LYS A 261 -15.54 -3.80 20.84
CA LYS A 261 -16.09 -5.14 21.09
C LYS A 261 -15.41 -5.83 22.28
N ARG A 262 -14.07 -5.81 22.33
CA ARG A 262 -13.28 -6.38 23.44
C ARG A 262 -13.66 -5.72 24.76
N LEU A 263 -13.64 -4.38 24.81
CA LEU A 263 -14.04 -3.63 26.01
C LEU A 263 -15.49 -3.89 26.42
N ARG A 264 -16.41 -4.06 25.46
CA ARG A 264 -17.79 -4.44 25.77
C ARG A 264 -17.86 -5.79 26.47
N ASN A 265 -17.08 -6.77 25.99
CA ASN A 265 -17.06 -8.11 26.57
C ASN A 265 -16.41 -8.12 27.95
N GLU A 266 -15.34 -7.33 28.16
CA GLU A 266 -14.66 -7.23 29.46
C GLU A 266 -15.48 -6.46 30.50
N LEU A 267 -16.16 -5.39 30.09
CA LEU A 267 -16.89 -4.50 30.99
C LEU A 267 -18.37 -4.87 31.15
N GLU A 268 -18.88 -5.85 30.39
CA GLU A 268 -20.30 -6.22 30.28
C GLU A 268 -21.24 -5.04 30.01
N ARG A 269 -20.69 -3.94 29.47
CA ARG A 269 -21.45 -2.70 29.14
C ARG A 269 -20.89 -2.06 27.87
N LYS A 270 -21.68 -1.18 27.25
CA LYS A 270 -21.21 -0.40 26.09
C LYS A 270 -20.08 0.54 26.52
N PRO A 271 -18.90 0.49 25.86
CA PRO A 271 -17.85 1.45 26.13
C PRO A 271 -18.33 2.87 25.75
N THR A 272 -18.09 3.83 26.62
CA THR A 272 -18.35 5.24 26.36
C THR A 272 -17.01 5.95 26.18
N ILE A 273 -16.92 6.84 25.21
CA ILE A 273 -15.75 7.71 25.02
C ILE A 273 -15.79 8.77 26.14
N HIS A 274 -15.30 8.41 27.33
CA HIS A 274 -15.03 9.39 28.38
C HIS A 274 -13.51 9.65 28.38
N ARG A 275 -13.13 10.93 28.29
CA ARG A 275 -11.79 11.36 28.68
C ARG A 275 -11.54 10.84 30.11
N PRO A 276 -10.38 10.22 30.38
CA PRO A 276 -10.00 9.94 31.76
C PRO A 276 -9.97 11.30 32.50
N CYS A 277 -10.87 11.48 33.43
CA CYS A 277 -10.74 12.57 34.40
C CYS A 277 -9.42 12.28 35.12
N HIS A 278 -8.45 13.18 35.02
CA HIS A 278 -7.38 13.26 35.98
C HIS A 278 -8.09 13.42 37.37
N SER A 279 -8.05 12.37 38.17
CA SER A 279 -8.30 12.49 39.58
C SER A 279 -7.14 13.29 40.14
N GLU A 280 -7.32 14.61 40.22
CA GLU A 280 -6.53 15.43 41.10
C GLU A 280 -6.71 14.86 42.52
N GLY A 281 -5.64 14.30 43.03
CA GLY A 281 -5.51 13.95 44.43
C GLY A 281 -5.59 15.22 45.24
N GLY A 282 -6.73 15.40 45.88
CA GLY A 282 -6.92 16.40 46.92
C GLY A 282 -6.80 15.73 48.28
N GLY A 283 -5.96 16.27 49.12
CA GLY A 283 -5.93 16.04 50.56
C GLY A 283 -4.80 15.24 51.10
#